data_fa337719a8b424ef7892b4f33270e791
#
_entry.id   fa337719a8b424ef7892b4f33270e791
#
_cell.length_a   1.000
_cell.length_b   1.000
_cell.length_c   1.000
_cell.angle_alpha   90.00
_cell.angle_beta   90.00
_cell.angle_gamma   90.00
#
_symmetry.space_group_name_H-M   'P 1'
#
loop_
_entity.id
_entity.type
_entity.pdbx_description
1 polymer ?
#
loop_
_entity_poly.entity_id
_entity_poly.type
_entity_poly.pdbx_seq_one_letter_code
_entity_poly.pdbx_strand_id
1 'polypeptide(L)'
;ADAEPRPGTAVSDEDFRVGTRAFGLERRVEMYQWRRDGDGYALVWNQAWIDSSGFAPGHENPPRFPLRSRRWWTRDATFAGSPLDDAVLRALGQWRTFRPNFSRLPGNLSATFQPEGDGLGSAENPLDPQPGDLRVTWRELVLPPLAGRVVLRGGKWVPTREASDAIARAPTAVALPEPDPEPAPSQRAWPWFAGIALLVVALFLARARRHRRQAASRG
;
A
#
# COMPACT_ATOMS: atom_id res chain seq x y z
N ALA A 1 31.82 16.40 -16.57
CA ALA A 1 30.38 16.27 -16.37
C ALA A 1 30.19 15.47 -15.09
N ASP A 2 29.51 16.07 -14.12
CA ASP A 2 29.20 15.39 -12.88
C ASP A 2 28.29 14.18 -13.21
N ALA A 3 28.71 12.99 -12.76
CA ALA A 3 27.92 11.80 -12.98
C ALA A 3 26.60 11.91 -12.20
N GLU A 4 25.49 11.59 -12.86
CA GLU A 4 24.19 11.52 -12.21
C GLU A 4 23.87 10.08 -11.81
N PRO A 5 23.26 9.86 -10.64
CA PRO A 5 22.78 8.54 -10.26
C PRO A 5 21.63 8.11 -11.19
N ARG A 6 21.65 6.84 -11.59
CA ARG A 6 20.63 6.27 -12.48
C ARG A 6 19.89 5.15 -11.76
N PRO A 7 18.56 5.20 -11.70
CA PRO A 7 17.78 4.06 -11.24
C PRO A 7 17.95 2.89 -12.20
N GLY A 8 17.81 1.68 -11.69
CA GLY A 8 17.83 0.45 -12.48
C GLY A 8 16.43 0.06 -12.97
N THR A 9 15.88 -1.04 -12.43
CA THR A 9 14.53 -1.50 -12.80
C THR A 9 13.44 -0.52 -12.36
N ALA A 10 12.43 -0.35 -13.20
CA ALA A 10 11.23 0.41 -12.83
C ALA A 10 10.54 -0.24 -11.60
N VAL A 11 9.93 0.58 -10.79
CA VAL A 11 9.24 0.16 -9.56
C VAL A 11 7.74 0.34 -9.73
N SER A 12 6.95 -0.64 -9.30
CA SER A 12 5.49 -0.61 -9.45
C SER A 12 4.75 -1.07 -8.20
N ASP A 13 3.62 -0.44 -7.99
CA ASP A 13 2.54 -0.87 -7.11
C ASP A 13 1.51 -1.60 -7.98
N GLU A 14 1.59 -2.92 -8.01
CA GLU A 14 0.78 -3.76 -8.87
C GLU A 14 -0.71 -3.69 -8.49
N ASP A 15 -1.03 -3.48 -7.21
CA ASP A 15 -2.42 -3.39 -6.74
C ASP A 15 -3.16 -2.23 -7.44
N PHE A 16 -2.48 -1.10 -7.58
CA PHE A 16 -3.04 0.12 -8.18
C PHE A 16 -2.57 0.39 -9.62
N ARG A 17 -1.70 -0.46 -10.16
CA ARG A 17 -1.03 -0.27 -11.46
C ARG A 17 -0.33 1.09 -11.58
N VAL A 18 0.26 1.52 -10.47
CA VAL A 18 1.06 2.74 -10.37
C VAL A 18 2.53 2.40 -10.46
N GLY A 19 3.27 3.05 -11.36
CA GLY A 19 4.70 2.80 -11.54
C GLY A 19 5.51 4.09 -11.71
N THR A 20 6.80 4.01 -11.37
CA THR A 20 7.78 5.07 -11.57
C THR A 20 9.12 4.51 -12.03
N ARG A 21 9.95 5.36 -12.65
CA ARG A 21 11.37 5.09 -12.96
C ARG A 21 12.31 5.72 -11.93
N ALA A 22 11.79 6.23 -10.82
CA ALA A 22 12.59 6.73 -9.71
C ALA A 22 13.27 5.60 -8.92
N PHE A 23 14.05 5.93 -7.89
CA PHE A 23 14.79 4.96 -7.08
C PHE A 23 13.90 4.16 -6.12
N GLY A 24 12.68 4.59 -5.91
CA GLY A 24 11.69 3.89 -5.09
C GLY A 24 10.30 4.48 -5.26
N LEU A 25 9.31 3.72 -4.86
CA LEU A 25 7.91 4.08 -4.80
C LEU A 25 7.38 3.75 -3.41
N GLU A 26 6.63 4.66 -2.82
CA GLU A 26 5.94 4.47 -1.54
C GLU A 26 4.46 4.73 -1.75
N ARG A 27 3.62 3.76 -1.39
CA ARG A 27 2.19 3.95 -1.16
C ARG A 27 1.96 4.26 0.31
N ARG A 28 1.29 5.34 0.59
CA ARG A 28 0.84 5.72 1.93
C ARG A 28 -0.67 5.60 1.98
N VAL A 29 -1.16 4.90 2.98
CA VAL A 29 -2.59 4.73 3.23
C VAL A 29 -2.92 5.35 4.57
N GLU A 30 -3.95 6.17 4.60
CA GLU A 30 -4.53 6.74 5.81
C GLU A 30 -5.99 6.31 5.88
N MET A 31 -6.47 6.04 7.08
CA MET A 31 -7.87 5.76 7.34
C MET A 31 -8.43 6.85 8.25
N TYR A 32 -9.64 7.30 7.96
CA TYR A 32 -10.35 8.23 8.82
C TYR A 32 -10.88 7.48 10.03
N GLN A 33 -10.45 7.88 11.24
CA GLN A 33 -10.64 7.09 12.45
C GLN A 33 -10.92 7.99 13.65
N TRP A 34 -11.69 7.48 14.58
CA TRP A 34 -11.80 8.05 15.91
C TRP A 34 -10.49 7.88 16.66
N ARG A 35 -10.07 8.92 17.33
CA ARG A 35 -8.92 8.98 18.24
C ARG A 35 -9.35 9.66 19.52
N ARG A 36 -8.88 9.15 20.65
CA ARG A 36 -9.08 9.84 21.94
C ARG A 36 -8.33 11.17 21.93
N ASP A 37 -9.01 12.25 22.33
CA ASP A 37 -8.46 13.59 22.37
C ASP A 37 -8.87 14.26 23.70
N GLY A 38 -7.97 14.28 24.67
CA GLY A 38 -8.27 14.64 26.04
C GLY A 38 -9.36 13.77 26.66
N ASP A 39 -10.41 14.40 27.15
CA ASP A 39 -11.59 13.72 27.72
C ASP A 39 -12.65 13.34 26.65
N GLY A 40 -12.40 13.66 25.39
CA GLY A 40 -13.31 13.42 24.28
C GLY A 40 -12.69 12.58 23.16
N TYR A 41 -13.29 12.71 21.96
CA TYR A 41 -12.88 12.01 20.76
C TYR A 41 -12.84 12.99 19.58
N ALA A 42 -11.89 12.76 18.67
CA ALA A 42 -11.78 13.49 17.42
C ALA A 42 -11.61 12.51 16.25
N LEU A 43 -12.16 12.87 15.10
CA LEU A 43 -11.92 12.15 13.85
C LEU A 43 -10.63 12.66 13.19
N VAL A 44 -9.74 11.74 12.82
CA VAL A 44 -8.44 12.06 12.25
C VAL A 44 -8.08 11.10 11.13
N TRP A 45 -7.35 11.58 10.12
CA TRP A 45 -6.64 10.73 9.18
C TRP A 45 -5.39 10.16 9.86
N ASN A 46 -5.27 8.85 9.91
CA ASN A 46 -4.12 8.19 10.56
C ASN A 46 -3.62 7.01 9.72
N GLN A 47 -2.30 6.82 9.69
CA GLN A 47 -1.64 5.74 8.95
C GLN A 47 -1.58 4.43 9.74
N ALA A 48 -1.67 4.50 11.06
CA ALA A 48 -1.76 3.35 11.94
C ALA A 48 -3.22 3.07 12.31
N TRP A 49 -3.55 1.82 12.49
CA TRP A 49 -4.85 1.45 13.04
C TRP A 49 -4.95 1.87 14.50
N ILE A 50 -6.08 2.43 14.88
CA ILE A 50 -6.38 2.86 16.24
C ILE A 50 -7.40 1.86 16.82
N ASP A 51 -6.98 1.16 17.87
CA ASP A 51 -7.89 0.29 18.63
C ASP A 51 -8.90 1.13 19.39
N SER A 52 -10.16 0.96 19.05
CA SER A 52 -11.31 1.64 19.66
C SER A 52 -12.12 0.74 20.61
N SER A 53 -11.62 -0.45 20.97
CA SER A 53 -12.34 -1.41 21.83
C SER A 53 -12.71 -0.85 23.21
N GLY A 54 -11.96 0.17 23.68
CA GLY A 54 -12.21 0.88 24.92
C GLY A 54 -12.83 2.27 24.77
N PHE A 55 -13.39 2.58 23.60
CA PHE A 55 -14.02 3.89 23.35
C PHE A 55 -15.50 3.86 23.75
N ALA A 56 -16.07 5.05 23.98
CA ALA A 56 -17.48 5.18 24.25
C ALA A 56 -18.31 4.80 23.00
N PRO A 57 -19.54 4.29 23.17
CA PRO A 57 -20.45 3.96 22.07
C PRO A 57 -20.57 5.11 21.07
N GLY A 58 -20.56 4.79 19.78
CA GLY A 58 -20.60 5.76 18.68
C GLY A 58 -19.23 6.26 18.22
N HIS A 59 -18.13 5.74 18.80
CA HIS A 59 -16.77 6.08 18.43
C HIS A 59 -15.96 4.85 17.98
N GLU A 60 -16.65 3.87 17.38
CA GLU A 60 -16.06 2.65 16.93
C GLU A 60 -15.30 2.84 15.61
N ASN A 61 -14.08 2.32 15.54
CA ASN A 61 -13.30 2.23 14.31
C ASN A 61 -13.53 0.87 13.64
N PRO A 62 -13.32 0.77 12.30
CA PRO A 62 -13.28 -0.52 11.63
C PRO A 62 -12.28 -1.47 12.31
N PRO A 63 -12.57 -2.78 12.35
CA PRO A 63 -11.79 -3.75 13.13
C PRO A 63 -10.37 -3.98 12.58
N ARG A 64 -10.07 -3.48 11.37
CA ARG A 64 -8.78 -3.63 10.73
C ARG A 64 -8.57 -2.59 9.63
N PHE A 65 -7.31 -2.36 9.29
CA PHE A 65 -6.92 -1.60 8.11
C PHE A 65 -7.09 -2.48 6.85
N PRO A 66 -7.95 -2.12 5.90
CA PRO A 66 -8.22 -2.98 4.74
C PRO A 66 -7.11 -2.93 3.68
N LEU A 67 -6.29 -1.90 3.70
CA LEU A 67 -5.20 -1.65 2.76
C LEU A 67 -3.96 -1.17 3.51
N ARG A 68 -2.77 -1.64 3.11
CA ARG A 68 -1.52 -1.32 3.81
C ARG A 68 -0.66 -0.32 3.05
N SER A 69 0.05 0.53 3.76
CA SER A 69 1.18 1.30 3.24
C SER A 69 2.32 0.35 2.86
N ARG A 70 3.04 0.66 1.75
CA ARG A 70 4.11 -0.22 1.25
C ARG A 70 5.17 0.59 0.53
N ARG A 71 6.42 0.08 0.56
CA ARG A 71 7.56 0.63 -0.18
C ARG A 71 8.14 -0.40 -1.14
N TRP A 72 8.53 0.07 -2.30
CA TRP A 72 9.26 -0.70 -3.30
C TRP A 72 10.52 0.07 -3.68
N TRP A 73 11.59 -0.64 -3.98
CA TRP A 73 12.90 -0.08 -4.29
C TRP A 73 13.34 -0.56 -5.65
N THR A 74 14.02 0.32 -6.41
CA THR A 74 14.68 -0.08 -7.66
C THR A 74 15.79 -1.09 -7.35
N ARG A 75 16.09 -1.95 -8.30
CA ARG A 75 17.27 -2.81 -8.28
C ARG A 75 18.27 -2.28 -9.30
N ASP A 76 19.55 -2.64 -9.10
CA ASP A 76 20.62 -2.35 -10.04
C ASP A 76 20.81 -0.84 -10.34
N ALA A 77 20.56 0.01 -9.34
CA ALA A 77 20.88 1.43 -9.43
C ALA A 77 22.38 1.65 -9.58
N THR A 78 22.80 2.62 -10.39
CA THR A 78 24.19 2.89 -10.68
C THR A 78 24.55 4.36 -10.49
N PHE A 79 25.83 4.61 -10.22
CA PHE A 79 26.44 5.95 -10.23
C PHE A 79 27.85 5.86 -10.83
N ALA A 80 28.16 6.74 -11.76
CA ALA A 80 29.46 6.76 -12.45
C ALA A 80 29.88 5.35 -12.99
N GLY A 81 28.93 4.57 -13.50
CA GLY A 81 29.19 3.25 -14.09
C GLY A 81 29.33 2.10 -13.07
N SER A 82 29.28 2.37 -11.77
CA SER A 82 29.35 1.32 -10.73
C SER A 82 28.05 1.22 -9.96
N PRO A 83 27.70 0.01 -9.41
CA PRO A 83 26.49 -0.18 -8.64
C PRO A 83 26.41 0.71 -7.39
N LEU A 84 25.22 1.17 -7.07
CA LEU A 84 24.88 1.81 -5.80
C LEU A 84 24.47 0.74 -4.78
N ASP A 85 24.98 0.83 -3.58
CA ASP A 85 24.50 0.02 -2.46
C ASP A 85 23.13 0.53 -1.98
N ASP A 86 22.26 -0.38 -1.55
CA ASP A 86 20.93 -0.03 -1.01
C ASP A 86 21.00 0.95 0.17
N ALA A 87 22.11 0.92 0.92
CA ALA A 87 22.34 1.87 2.00
C ALA A 87 22.37 3.32 1.50
N VAL A 88 22.83 3.59 0.26
CA VAL A 88 22.80 4.93 -0.34
C VAL A 88 21.37 5.38 -0.56
N LEU A 89 20.51 4.51 -1.09
CA LEU A 89 19.10 4.82 -1.33
C LEU A 89 18.38 5.15 -0.02
N ARG A 90 18.63 4.36 1.00
CA ARG A 90 18.01 4.54 2.33
C ARG A 90 18.55 5.76 3.06
N ALA A 91 19.85 6.02 2.91
CA ALA A 91 20.54 7.06 3.62
C ALA A 91 20.39 8.44 2.97
N LEU A 92 20.46 8.54 1.67
CA LEU A 92 20.51 9.82 0.94
C LEU A 92 19.24 10.11 0.14
N GLY A 93 18.37 9.12 -0.01
CA GLY A 93 17.13 9.26 -0.76
C GLY A 93 16.16 10.24 -0.12
N GLN A 94 15.49 11.02 -0.94
CA GLN A 94 14.47 11.97 -0.53
C GLN A 94 13.13 11.58 -1.15
N TRP A 95 12.13 11.37 -0.30
CA TRP A 95 10.78 11.08 -0.74
C TRP A 95 10.06 12.35 -1.17
N ARG A 96 9.58 12.39 -2.41
CA ARG A 96 8.79 13.49 -2.97
C ARG A 96 7.39 13.02 -3.31
N THR A 97 6.41 13.91 -3.18
CA THR A 97 5.04 13.63 -3.64
C THR A 97 5.07 13.24 -5.11
N PHE A 98 4.39 12.14 -5.41
CA PHE A 98 4.22 11.62 -6.76
C PHE A 98 2.74 11.49 -7.05
N ARG A 99 2.27 12.13 -8.12
CA ARG A 99 0.90 12.04 -8.59
C ARG A 99 0.84 11.08 -9.79
N PRO A 100 0.35 9.84 -9.59
CA PRO A 100 0.23 8.88 -10.67
C PRO A 100 -0.85 9.26 -11.69
N ASN A 101 -0.78 8.64 -12.86
CA ASN A 101 -1.89 8.62 -13.79
C ASN A 101 -2.82 7.44 -13.42
N PHE A 102 -4.05 7.74 -12.99
CA PHE A 102 -5.03 6.77 -12.56
C PHE A 102 -5.89 6.17 -13.70
N SER A 103 -5.58 6.46 -14.97
CA SER A 103 -6.34 5.93 -16.11
C SER A 103 -6.29 4.40 -16.24
N ARG A 104 -5.33 3.75 -15.57
CA ARG A 104 -5.16 2.29 -15.56
C ARG A 104 -5.59 1.61 -14.27
N LEU A 105 -6.29 2.34 -13.40
CA LEU A 105 -6.77 1.79 -12.14
C LEU A 105 -7.62 0.53 -12.40
N PRO A 106 -7.40 -0.58 -11.68
CA PRO A 106 -8.24 -1.78 -11.80
C PRO A 106 -9.71 -1.48 -11.52
N GLY A 107 -10.63 -2.15 -12.23
CA GLY A 107 -12.06 -1.86 -12.15
C GLY A 107 -12.65 -1.98 -10.74
N ASN A 108 -12.18 -2.92 -9.93
CA ASN A 108 -12.59 -3.06 -8.53
C ASN A 108 -12.15 -1.86 -7.67
N LEU A 109 -10.97 -1.29 -7.95
CA LEU A 109 -10.50 -0.09 -7.23
C LEU A 109 -11.15 1.18 -7.75
N SER A 110 -11.41 1.29 -9.06
CA SER A 110 -12.11 2.45 -9.62
C SER A 110 -13.59 2.54 -9.19
N ALA A 111 -14.17 1.43 -8.72
CA ALA A 111 -15.50 1.41 -8.11
C ALA A 111 -15.50 1.89 -6.65
N THR A 112 -14.33 1.87 -5.98
CA THR A 112 -14.19 2.20 -4.56
C THR A 112 -13.50 3.56 -4.36
N PHE A 113 -12.57 3.90 -5.26
CA PHE A 113 -11.72 5.07 -5.12
C PHE A 113 -11.97 6.09 -6.24
N GLN A 114 -11.95 7.34 -5.89
CA GLN A 114 -11.98 8.48 -6.81
C GLN A 114 -10.73 9.36 -6.64
N PRO A 115 -10.30 10.10 -7.68
CA PRO A 115 -9.20 11.05 -7.53
C PRO A 115 -9.49 12.09 -6.46
N GLU A 116 -8.56 12.24 -5.50
CA GLU A 116 -8.63 13.23 -4.43
C GLU A 116 -7.23 13.84 -4.23
N GLY A 117 -7.09 15.14 -4.52
CA GLY A 117 -5.80 15.82 -4.47
C GLY A 117 -4.75 15.16 -5.36
N ASP A 118 -3.60 14.78 -4.78
CA ASP A 118 -2.52 14.07 -5.47
C ASP A 118 -2.65 12.54 -5.41
N GLY A 119 -3.76 12.03 -4.89
CA GLY A 119 -3.99 10.62 -4.68
C GLY A 119 -5.41 10.17 -5.00
N LEU A 120 -5.88 9.21 -4.22
CA LEU A 120 -7.20 8.61 -4.30
C LEU A 120 -7.88 8.65 -2.92
N GLY A 121 -9.18 8.88 -2.90
CA GLY A 121 -10.04 8.79 -1.71
C GLY A 121 -11.17 7.79 -1.91
N SER A 122 -11.62 7.14 -0.83
CA SER A 122 -12.78 6.26 -0.84
C SER A 122 -14.07 6.93 -0.36
N ALA A 123 -13.96 8.12 0.25
CA ALA A 123 -15.11 8.84 0.75
C ALA A 123 -16.08 9.19 -0.39
N GLU A 124 -17.36 8.91 -0.22
CA GLU A 124 -18.40 9.34 -1.16
C GLU A 124 -18.44 10.86 -1.27
N ASN A 125 -18.32 11.54 -0.14
CA ASN A 125 -18.15 12.99 -0.05
C ASN A 125 -16.79 13.32 0.58
N PRO A 126 -15.79 13.79 -0.19
CA PRO A 126 -14.46 14.15 0.36
C PRO A 126 -14.49 15.26 1.41
N LEU A 127 -15.55 16.06 1.47
CA LEU A 127 -15.73 17.12 2.48
C LEU A 127 -16.37 16.62 3.78
N ASP A 128 -16.92 15.41 3.77
CA ASP A 128 -17.55 14.77 4.93
C ASP A 128 -17.18 13.30 5.00
N PRO A 129 -15.89 12.97 5.20
CA PRO A 129 -15.42 11.58 5.28
C PRO A 129 -15.99 10.89 6.51
N GLN A 130 -16.24 9.60 6.39
CA GLN A 130 -16.78 8.76 7.45
C GLN A 130 -15.70 7.84 8.05
N PRO A 131 -15.82 7.40 9.32
CA PRO A 131 -14.92 6.43 9.91
C PRO A 131 -14.79 5.18 9.03
N GLY A 132 -13.55 4.87 8.63
CA GLY A 132 -13.25 3.78 7.69
C GLY A 132 -12.92 4.23 6.28
N ASP A 133 -13.20 5.47 5.91
CA ASP A 133 -12.75 6.01 4.63
C ASP A 133 -11.23 6.04 4.54
N LEU A 134 -10.72 5.83 3.33
CA LEU A 134 -9.30 5.72 3.04
C LEU A 134 -8.81 6.85 2.15
N ARG A 135 -7.59 7.30 2.39
CA ARG A 135 -6.77 8.11 1.47
C ARG A 135 -5.54 7.34 1.08
N VAL A 136 -5.25 7.30 -0.21
CA VAL A 136 -4.07 6.65 -0.77
C VAL A 136 -3.27 7.66 -1.56
N THR A 137 -2.03 7.87 -1.16
CA THR A 137 -1.10 8.77 -1.84
C THR A 137 0.20 8.05 -2.17
N TRP A 138 0.93 8.58 -3.15
CA TRP A 138 2.22 8.02 -3.55
C TRP A 138 3.33 9.04 -3.43
N ARG A 139 4.52 8.53 -3.14
CA ARG A 139 5.77 9.29 -3.14
C ARG A 139 6.81 8.52 -3.92
N GLU A 140 7.67 9.22 -4.62
CA GLU A 140 8.81 8.63 -5.30
C GLU A 140 10.12 9.00 -4.61
N LEU A 141 11.09 8.10 -4.67
CA LEU A 141 12.41 8.34 -4.10
C LEU A 141 13.33 8.92 -5.16
N VAL A 142 13.89 10.06 -4.88
CA VAL A 142 14.93 10.71 -5.69
C VAL A 142 16.23 10.79 -4.91
N LEU A 143 17.35 10.75 -5.60
CA LEU A 143 18.67 10.98 -4.99
C LEU A 143 19.14 12.41 -5.28
N PRO A 144 19.71 13.08 -4.27
CA PRO A 144 20.42 14.32 -4.49
C PRO A 144 21.75 14.05 -5.22
N PRO A 145 22.50 15.08 -5.65
CA PRO A 145 23.87 14.92 -6.12
C PRO A 145 24.72 14.13 -5.12
N LEU A 146 25.41 13.10 -5.59
CA LEU A 146 26.15 12.15 -4.74
C LEU A 146 27.63 12.51 -4.55
N ALA A 147 28.15 13.48 -5.27
CA ALA A 147 29.54 13.92 -5.16
C ALA A 147 29.87 14.28 -3.69
N GLY A 148 30.96 13.71 -3.16
CA GLY A 148 31.39 13.91 -1.77
C GLY A 148 30.54 13.18 -0.70
N ARG A 149 29.41 12.57 -1.07
CA ARG A 149 28.52 11.89 -0.12
C ARG A 149 28.65 10.35 -0.14
N VAL A 150 29.28 9.84 -1.20
CA VAL A 150 29.49 8.40 -1.39
C VAL A 150 30.96 8.12 -1.68
N VAL A 151 31.39 6.91 -1.34
CA VAL A 151 32.75 6.40 -1.58
C VAL A 151 32.68 5.01 -2.19
N LEU A 152 33.57 4.73 -3.14
CA LEU A 152 33.63 3.39 -3.78
C LEU A 152 34.35 2.40 -2.85
N ARG A 153 33.67 1.34 -2.45
CA ARG A 153 34.21 0.25 -1.65
C ARG A 153 33.78 -1.08 -2.25
N GLY A 154 34.73 -1.98 -2.47
CA GLY A 154 34.43 -3.30 -3.03
C GLY A 154 33.66 -3.27 -4.37
N GLY A 155 33.90 -2.25 -5.21
CA GLY A 155 33.21 -2.09 -6.50
C GLY A 155 31.79 -1.53 -6.41
N LYS A 156 31.32 -1.12 -5.23
CA LYS A 156 30.01 -0.49 -5.01
C LYS A 156 30.15 0.89 -4.35
N TRP A 157 29.25 1.78 -4.69
CA TRP A 157 29.15 3.08 -4.01
C TRP A 157 28.38 2.91 -2.70
N VAL A 158 29.01 3.29 -1.60
CA VAL A 158 28.40 3.28 -0.25
C VAL A 158 28.39 4.70 0.33
N PRO A 159 27.49 5.05 1.24
CA PRO A 159 27.47 6.38 1.84
C PRO A 159 28.75 6.63 2.65
N THR A 160 29.23 7.87 2.67
CA THR A 160 30.31 8.28 3.56
C THR A 160 29.84 8.20 5.03
N ARG A 161 30.78 8.12 5.98
CA ARG A 161 30.46 8.09 7.41
C ARG A 161 29.68 9.36 7.82
N GLU A 162 30.10 10.53 7.33
CA GLU A 162 29.42 11.80 7.62
C GLU A 162 27.97 11.82 7.11
N ALA A 163 27.73 11.28 5.89
CA ALA A 163 26.39 11.14 5.35
C ALA A 163 25.52 10.20 6.17
N SER A 164 26.09 9.08 6.65
CA SER A 164 25.39 8.10 7.51
C SER A 164 25.04 8.71 8.88
N ASP A 165 25.99 9.44 9.49
CA ASP A 165 25.82 10.06 10.81
C ASP A 165 24.83 11.23 10.77
N ALA A 166 24.77 11.98 9.66
CA ALA A 166 23.80 13.05 9.46
C ALA A 166 22.36 12.53 9.49
N ILE A 167 22.15 11.33 8.96
CA ILE A 167 20.82 10.66 8.95
C ILE A 167 20.46 10.11 10.33
N ALA A 168 21.41 9.51 11.00
CA ALA A 168 21.19 9.01 12.37
C ALA A 168 20.81 10.14 13.35
N ARG A 169 21.20 11.38 13.02
CA ARG A 169 20.85 12.59 13.80
C ARG A 169 19.60 13.32 13.30
N ALA A 170 19.13 13.02 12.09
CA ALA A 170 17.88 13.60 11.62
C ALA A 170 16.71 13.09 12.48
N PRO A 171 15.76 13.95 12.91
CA PRO A 171 14.60 13.49 13.65
C PRO A 171 13.90 12.43 12.81
N THR A 172 13.69 11.27 13.38
CA THR A 172 13.03 10.14 12.71
C THR A 172 11.68 10.62 12.20
N ALA A 173 11.60 10.87 10.90
CA ALA A 173 10.28 10.99 10.26
C ALA A 173 9.52 9.73 10.67
N VAL A 174 8.34 9.91 11.26
CA VAL A 174 7.51 8.85 11.83
C VAL A 174 7.69 7.58 11.01
N ALA A 175 8.37 6.61 11.60
CA ALA A 175 8.60 5.32 10.96
C ALA A 175 7.22 4.77 10.63
N LEU A 176 6.96 4.49 9.35
CA LEU A 176 5.82 3.66 9.02
C LEU A 176 5.99 2.39 9.85
N PRO A 177 4.96 1.94 10.58
CA PRO A 177 5.03 0.66 11.26
C PRO A 177 5.48 -0.39 10.23
N GLU A 178 6.50 -1.18 10.58
CA GLU A 178 6.85 -2.32 9.73
C GLU A 178 5.60 -3.13 9.48
N PRO A 179 5.34 -3.54 8.22
CA PRO A 179 4.18 -4.37 7.95
C PRO A 179 4.31 -5.62 8.81
N ASP A 180 3.29 -5.87 9.65
CA ASP A 180 3.18 -7.15 10.33
C ASP A 180 3.40 -8.27 9.31
N PRO A 181 4.16 -9.33 9.66
CA PRO A 181 4.36 -10.45 8.77
C PRO A 181 2.99 -10.93 8.29
N GLU A 182 2.82 -11.06 6.98
CA GLU A 182 1.57 -11.58 6.42
C GLU A 182 1.19 -12.85 7.19
N PRO A 183 -0.02 -12.93 7.77
CA PRO A 183 -0.47 -14.18 8.35
C PRO A 183 -0.40 -15.22 7.24
N ALA A 184 0.35 -16.28 7.47
CA ALA A 184 0.43 -17.41 6.55
C ALA A 184 -0.99 -17.77 6.09
N PRO A 185 -1.21 -18.02 4.78
CA PRO A 185 -2.55 -18.29 4.27
C PRO A 185 -3.15 -19.39 5.11
N SER A 186 -4.22 -19.06 5.85
CA SER A 186 -4.85 -20.02 6.73
C SER A 186 -5.43 -21.12 5.85
N GLN A 187 -4.86 -22.32 5.91
CA GLN A 187 -5.35 -23.52 5.21
C GLN A 187 -6.78 -23.90 5.61
N ARG A 188 -7.44 -23.12 6.46
CA ARG A 188 -8.81 -23.35 6.97
C ARG A 188 -9.94 -22.83 6.08
N ALA A 189 -9.67 -22.11 4.99
CA ALA A 189 -10.74 -21.60 4.11
C ALA A 189 -11.27 -22.64 3.09
N TRP A 190 -10.56 -23.74 2.88
CA TRP A 190 -10.94 -24.77 1.89
C TRP A 190 -12.29 -25.47 2.14
N PRO A 191 -12.70 -25.83 3.38
CA PRO A 191 -13.95 -26.57 3.56
C PRO A 191 -15.22 -25.79 3.23
N TRP A 192 -15.18 -24.46 3.32
CA TRP A 192 -16.37 -23.63 3.03
C TRP A 192 -16.68 -23.52 1.55
N PHE A 193 -15.65 -23.46 0.68
CA PHE A 193 -15.86 -23.44 -0.77
C PHE A 193 -16.32 -24.77 -1.32
N ALA A 194 -15.90 -25.90 -0.75
CA ALA A 194 -16.38 -27.23 -1.11
C ALA A 194 -17.87 -27.41 -0.73
N GLY A 195 -18.29 -26.89 0.41
CA GLY A 195 -19.69 -26.93 0.86
C GLY A 195 -20.63 -26.13 -0.06
N ILE A 196 -20.23 -24.94 -0.50
CA ILE A 196 -21.02 -24.09 -1.40
C ILE A 196 -21.14 -24.75 -2.79
N ALA A 197 -20.06 -25.32 -3.32
CA ALA A 197 -20.07 -26.01 -4.61
C ALA A 197 -21.02 -27.22 -4.61
N LEU A 198 -21.01 -28.03 -3.54
CA LEU A 198 -21.93 -29.17 -3.38
C LEU A 198 -23.39 -28.73 -3.29
N LEU A 199 -23.67 -27.64 -2.61
CA LEU A 199 -25.03 -27.12 -2.47
C LEU A 199 -25.59 -26.60 -3.82
N VAL A 200 -24.77 -25.93 -4.61
CA VAL A 200 -25.14 -25.49 -5.97
C VAL A 200 -25.43 -26.67 -6.89
N VAL A 201 -24.58 -27.70 -6.86
CA VAL A 201 -24.80 -28.93 -7.66
C VAL A 201 -26.08 -29.66 -7.24
N ALA A 202 -26.34 -29.76 -5.92
CA ALA A 202 -27.56 -30.38 -5.40
C ALA A 202 -28.83 -29.63 -5.84
N LEU A 203 -28.81 -28.30 -5.83
CA LEU A 203 -29.91 -27.45 -6.32
C LEU A 203 -30.15 -27.62 -7.82
N PHE A 204 -29.08 -27.71 -8.61
CA PHE A 204 -29.20 -27.96 -10.05
C PHE A 204 -29.81 -29.33 -10.36
N LEU A 205 -29.38 -30.38 -9.67
CA LEU A 205 -29.91 -31.73 -9.81
C LEU A 205 -31.36 -31.82 -9.37
N ALA A 206 -31.74 -31.16 -8.27
CA ALA A 206 -33.14 -31.11 -7.81
C ALA A 206 -34.04 -30.40 -8.82
N ARG A 207 -33.58 -29.33 -9.42
CA ARG A 207 -34.31 -28.58 -10.45
C ARG A 207 -34.48 -29.40 -11.74
N ALA A 208 -33.43 -30.10 -12.18
CA ALA A 208 -33.50 -30.99 -13.33
C ALA A 208 -34.47 -32.17 -13.14
N ARG A 209 -34.53 -32.76 -11.95
CA ARG A 209 -35.47 -33.79 -11.59
C ARG A 209 -36.94 -33.31 -11.58
N ARG A 210 -37.21 -32.08 -11.12
CA ARG A 210 -38.55 -31.47 -11.17
C ARG A 210 -39.03 -31.27 -12.59
N HIS A 211 -38.16 -30.77 -13.50
CA HIS A 211 -38.50 -30.60 -14.92
C HIS A 211 -38.81 -31.92 -15.60
N ARG A 212 -38.07 -33.00 -15.34
CA ARG A 212 -38.35 -34.35 -15.89
C ARG A 212 -39.68 -34.92 -15.41
N ARG A 213 -40.07 -34.70 -14.12
CA ARG A 213 -41.36 -35.17 -13.59
C ARG A 213 -42.53 -34.41 -14.20
N GLN A 214 -42.40 -33.11 -14.47
CA GLN A 214 -43.44 -32.33 -15.11
C GLN A 214 -43.60 -32.66 -16.61
N ALA A 215 -42.57 -33.10 -17.30
CA ALA A 215 -42.66 -33.59 -18.67
C ALA A 215 -43.33 -34.97 -18.76
N ALA A 216 -43.13 -35.84 -17.77
CA ALA A 216 -43.75 -37.17 -17.75
C ALA A 216 -45.22 -37.17 -17.32
N SER A 217 -45.79 -36.10 -16.77
CA SER A 217 -47.20 -35.97 -16.41
C SER A 217 -48.06 -35.28 -17.46
N ARG A 218 -47.48 -34.93 -18.61
CA ARG A 218 -48.17 -34.29 -19.75
C ARG A 218 -48.22 -35.18 -21.01
N GLY A 219 -47.80 -36.42 -20.97
CA GLY A 219 -47.97 -37.47 -21.93
C GLY A 219 -48.86 -38.58 -21.37
#